data_2343017781cbc9b4bb9b1ba16cd6263e
#
_entry.id   2343017781cbc9b4bb9b1ba16cd6263e
#
_cell.length_a   1.000
_cell.length_b   1.000
_cell.length_c   1.000
_cell.angle_alpha   90.00
_cell.angle_beta   90.00
_cell.angle_gamma   90.00
#
_symmetry.space_group_name_H-M   'P 1'
#
loop_
_entity.id
_entity.type
_entity.pdbx_description
1 polymer ?
#
loop_
_entity_poly.entity_id
_entity_poly.type
_entity_poly.pdbx_seq_one_letter_code
_entity_poly.pdbx_strand_id
1 'polypeptide(L)'
;MTLHVLILDKFTQPFYHYATEVLHLQRQQFLFISDKPSELKPSANLHWIKTPISKNIFFNLKLFFKLCFKAKRIVLHGDPLLHFFMLFPFFIKKTNWLIYGQELYSLNKQKGTRSLIKKFVLSRVKNHITHIKGDSDLANTLLNSKAKFIYSPMYLSNVVDTEQFHPTKVSEKSKLTLMIGNSTDPTNNHKAIFEKILKYQDDIELIYCPLSYGMYDDYKNEIKALGQELFGTKFVPIEKFMSFDEYKTFLASVDVVIFNHNRQEGMGVTLTLLSLGKIIYVSPHTTSYESLIRRGCQIYDIALIDTEGLKIDRDVRENVTFLNQYYSKKVYNETLEIISKSE
;
A
#
# COMPACT_ATOMS: atom_id res chain seq x y z
N MET A 1 -20.04 -17.07 8.15
CA MET A 1 -18.63 -17.39 7.84
C MET A 1 -18.16 -16.44 6.76
N THR A 2 -17.02 -15.82 6.97
CA THR A 2 -16.33 -14.98 5.98
C THR A 2 -15.16 -15.77 5.38
N LEU A 3 -15.01 -15.72 4.07
CA LEU A 3 -13.92 -16.35 3.34
C LEU A 3 -12.97 -15.26 2.84
N HIS A 4 -11.71 -15.33 3.24
CA HIS A 4 -10.62 -14.51 2.71
C HIS A 4 -9.92 -15.28 1.59
N VAL A 5 -9.78 -14.69 0.41
CA VAL A 5 -9.05 -15.24 -0.74
C VAL A 5 -7.84 -14.34 -1.00
N LEU A 6 -6.63 -14.89 -0.84
CA LEU A 6 -5.42 -14.06 -0.79
C LEU A 6 -4.19 -14.83 -1.31
N ILE A 7 -3.22 -14.07 -1.80
CA ILE A 7 -1.88 -14.58 -2.14
C ILE A 7 -1.03 -14.50 -0.86
N LEU A 8 -0.20 -15.51 -0.61
CA LEU A 8 0.74 -15.47 0.51
C LEU A 8 1.86 -14.49 0.20
N ASP A 9 1.97 -13.45 1.01
CA ASP A 9 3.00 -12.42 0.92
C ASP A 9 3.30 -11.81 2.30
N LYS A 10 4.20 -10.81 2.32
CA LYS A 10 4.62 -10.08 3.52
C LYS A 10 3.51 -9.30 4.24
N PHE A 11 2.35 -9.08 3.63
CA PHE A 11 1.21 -8.38 4.21
C PHE A 11 0.13 -9.34 4.70
N THR A 12 -0.15 -10.36 3.91
CA THR A 12 -1.25 -11.31 4.16
C THR A 12 -0.92 -12.34 5.24
N GLN A 13 0.35 -12.71 5.39
CA GLN A 13 0.78 -13.61 6.47
C GLN A 13 0.63 -12.95 7.85
N PRO A 14 1.13 -11.73 8.12
CA PRO A 14 0.87 -11.04 9.39
C PRO A 14 -0.63 -10.78 9.63
N PHE A 15 -1.39 -10.46 8.58
CA PHE A 15 -2.84 -10.31 8.66
C PHE A 15 -3.52 -11.59 9.18
N TYR A 16 -3.16 -12.77 8.64
CA TYR A 16 -3.70 -14.04 9.07
C TYR A 16 -3.41 -14.31 10.56
N HIS A 17 -2.14 -14.17 10.98
CA HIS A 17 -1.75 -14.35 12.39
C HIS A 17 -2.49 -13.38 13.30
N TYR A 18 -2.57 -12.12 12.93
CA TYR A 18 -3.26 -11.12 13.73
C TYR A 18 -4.76 -11.41 13.86
N ALA A 19 -5.41 -11.75 12.77
CA ALA A 19 -6.84 -12.06 12.76
C ALA A 19 -7.19 -13.32 13.58
N THR A 20 -6.30 -14.34 13.56
CA THR A 20 -6.57 -15.65 14.20
C THR A 20 -6.01 -15.77 15.61
N GLU A 21 -4.81 -15.28 15.85
CA GLU A 21 -4.07 -15.50 17.10
C GLU A 21 -4.16 -14.31 18.08
N VAL A 22 -4.38 -13.09 17.57
CA VAL A 22 -4.47 -11.89 18.40
C VAL A 22 -5.93 -11.48 18.61
N LEU A 23 -6.70 -11.33 17.53
CA LEU A 23 -8.11 -10.92 17.61
C LEU A 23 -9.07 -12.11 17.79
N HIS A 24 -8.60 -13.33 17.58
CA HIS A 24 -9.42 -14.55 17.66
C HIS A 24 -10.75 -14.44 16.91
N LEU A 25 -10.72 -13.84 15.71
CA LEU A 25 -11.92 -13.62 14.91
C LEU A 25 -12.61 -14.92 14.55
N GLN A 26 -13.85 -15.07 14.98
CA GLN A 26 -14.62 -16.29 14.81
C GLN A 26 -15.18 -16.42 13.40
N ARG A 27 -15.38 -17.66 12.95
CA ARG A 27 -16.03 -18.00 11.67
C ARG A 27 -15.32 -17.42 10.44
N GLN A 28 -13.98 -17.30 10.51
CA GLN A 28 -13.14 -16.92 9.37
C GLN A 28 -12.56 -18.17 8.70
N GLN A 29 -12.45 -18.12 7.37
CA GLN A 29 -11.73 -19.12 6.57
C GLN A 29 -10.77 -18.39 5.64
N PHE A 30 -9.59 -18.92 5.47
CA PHE A 30 -8.52 -18.33 4.68
C PHE A 30 -8.11 -19.29 3.56
N LEU A 31 -8.25 -18.84 2.32
CA LEU A 31 -7.79 -19.57 1.14
C LEU A 31 -6.57 -18.86 0.56
N PHE A 32 -5.40 -19.38 0.89
CA PHE A 32 -4.14 -18.89 0.37
C PHE A 32 -3.77 -19.50 -0.96
N ILE A 33 -3.16 -18.69 -1.81
CA ILE A 33 -2.57 -19.09 -3.07
C ILE A 33 -1.06 -18.90 -2.94
N SER A 34 -0.29 -20.01 -3.06
CA SER A 34 1.16 -19.98 -2.88
C SER A 34 1.82 -21.23 -3.50
N ASP A 35 3.08 -21.10 -3.86
CA ASP A 35 3.97 -22.22 -4.16
C ASP A 35 4.63 -22.81 -2.88
N LYS A 36 4.60 -22.06 -1.76
CA LYS A 36 5.22 -22.41 -0.48
C LYS A 36 4.23 -22.51 0.68
N PRO A 37 3.28 -23.46 0.68
CA PRO A 37 2.27 -23.56 1.71
C PRO A 37 2.79 -23.92 3.12
N SER A 38 4.05 -24.30 3.26
CA SER A 38 4.66 -24.74 4.53
C SER A 38 5.04 -23.63 5.49
N GLU A 39 4.94 -22.36 5.08
CA GLU A 39 5.30 -21.21 5.92
C GLU A 39 4.28 -20.94 7.05
N LEU A 40 3.06 -21.48 6.94
CA LEU A 40 2.03 -21.36 7.97
C LEU A 40 1.70 -22.72 8.57
N LYS A 41 1.51 -22.78 9.88
CA LYS A 41 1.09 -24.00 10.57
C LYS A 41 -0.32 -24.42 10.10
N PRO A 42 -0.54 -25.73 9.84
CA PRO A 42 -1.86 -26.23 9.48
C PRO A 42 -2.92 -25.86 10.51
N SER A 43 -4.08 -25.40 10.05
CA SER A 43 -5.24 -25.07 10.88
C SER A 43 -6.53 -25.43 10.15
N ALA A 44 -7.60 -25.71 10.89
CA ALA A 44 -8.90 -26.07 10.34
C ALA A 44 -9.56 -24.93 9.50
N ASN A 45 -9.13 -23.68 9.70
CA ASN A 45 -9.60 -22.52 8.95
C ASN A 45 -8.66 -22.10 7.82
N LEU A 46 -7.57 -22.84 7.57
CA LEU A 46 -6.54 -22.53 6.59
C LEU A 46 -6.60 -23.52 5.43
N HIS A 47 -6.72 -23.00 4.22
CA HIS A 47 -6.82 -23.77 2.99
C HIS A 47 -5.81 -23.26 1.96
N TRP A 48 -5.39 -24.16 1.03
CA TRP A 48 -4.34 -23.89 0.07
C TRP A 48 -4.73 -24.22 -1.36
N ILE A 49 -4.42 -23.30 -2.28
CA ILE A 49 -4.29 -23.55 -3.71
C ILE A 49 -2.82 -23.41 -4.07
N LYS A 50 -2.17 -24.52 -4.44
CA LYS A 50 -0.76 -24.52 -4.84
C LYS A 50 -0.60 -24.01 -6.27
N THR A 51 0.41 -23.19 -6.51
CA THR A 51 0.79 -22.76 -7.85
C THR A 51 1.78 -23.75 -8.49
N PRO A 52 1.77 -23.96 -9.82
CA PRO A 52 0.80 -23.39 -10.75
C PRO A 52 -0.59 -24.02 -10.62
N ILE A 53 -1.61 -23.17 -10.64
CA ILE A 53 -3.02 -23.55 -10.39
C ILE A 53 -3.51 -24.66 -11.34
N SER A 54 -2.98 -24.69 -12.56
CA SER A 54 -3.35 -25.65 -13.61
C SER A 54 -3.07 -27.10 -13.26
N LYS A 55 -2.05 -27.39 -12.44
CA LYS A 55 -1.68 -28.79 -12.09
C LYS A 55 -2.78 -29.58 -11.40
N ASN A 56 -3.69 -28.91 -10.67
CA ASN A 56 -4.78 -29.58 -9.93
C ASN A 56 -6.08 -28.78 -10.09
N ILE A 57 -6.40 -28.34 -11.30
CA ILE A 57 -7.48 -27.41 -11.56
C ILE A 57 -8.84 -27.86 -11.01
N PHE A 58 -9.20 -29.13 -11.19
CA PHE A 58 -10.48 -29.67 -10.71
C PHE A 58 -10.57 -29.70 -9.18
N PHE A 59 -9.47 -30.09 -8.50
CA PHE A 59 -9.41 -30.06 -7.04
C PHE A 59 -9.51 -28.62 -6.52
N ASN A 60 -8.76 -27.71 -7.13
CA ASN A 60 -8.75 -26.29 -6.77
C ASN A 60 -10.12 -25.64 -6.97
N LEU A 61 -10.80 -25.96 -8.07
CA LEU A 61 -12.17 -25.51 -8.33
C LEU A 61 -13.16 -26.06 -7.32
N LYS A 62 -13.08 -27.37 -7.01
CA LYS A 62 -13.95 -28.00 -6.00
C LYS A 62 -13.76 -27.38 -4.62
N LEU A 63 -12.52 -27.14 -4.22
CA LEU A 63 -12.19 -26.48 -2.94
C LEU A 63 -12.73 -25.05 -2.91
N PHE A 64 -12.43 -24.26 -3.92
CA PHE A 64 -12.90 -22.87 -4.05
C PHE A 64 -14.44 -22.82 -4.00
N PHE A 65 -15.11 -23.63 -4.80
CA PHE A 65 -16.58 -23.69 -4.82
C PHE A 65 -17.15 -24.05 -3.45
N LYS A 66 -16.61 -25.10 -2.80
CA LYS A 66 -17.05 -25.54 -1.46
C LYS A 66 -16.93 -24.42 -0.42
N LEU A 67 -15.82 -23.68 -0.42
CA LEU A 67 -15.61 -22.59 0.52
C LEU A 67 -16.50 -21.40 0.20
N CYS A 68 -16.57 -21.00 -1.07
CA CYS A 68 -17.43 -19.92 -1.51
C CYS A 68 -18.91 -20.20 -1.22
N PHE A 69 -19.39 -21.43 -1.41
CA PHE A 69 -20.78 -21.80 -1.14
C PHE A 69 -21.14 -21.64 0.34
N LYS A 70 -20.24 -22.05 1.24
CA LYS A 70 -20.43 -21.91 2.69
C LYS A 70 -20.30 -20.47 3.20
N ALA A 71 -19.58 -19.61 2.46
CA ALA A 71 -19.36 -18.25 2.85
C ALA A 71 -20.60 -17.39 2.67
N LYS A 72 -20.96 -16.60 3.68
CA LYS A 72 -21.93 -15.49 3.55
C LYS A 72 -21.27 -14.25 2.94
N ARG A 73 -19.99 -14.05 3.18
CA ARG A 73 -19.15 -12.95 2.65
C ARG A 73 -17.83 -13.51 2.13
N ILE A 74 -17.36 -12.96 1.03
CA ILE A 74 -16.04 -13.22 0.47
C ILE A 74 -15.26 -11.92 0.48
N VAL A 75 -14.03 -11.94 0.99
CA VAL A 75 -13.08 -10.83 0.91
C VAL A 75 -11.97 -11.24 -0.03
N LEU A 76 -11.90 -10.58 -1.17
CA LEU A 76 -10.90 -10.80 -2.19
C LEU A 76 -9.77 -9.79 -1.98
N HIS A 77 -8.60 -10.27 -1.58
CA HIS A 77 -7.41 -9.45 -1.35
C HIS A 77 -6.64 -9.26 -2.67
N GLY A 78 -6.79 -8.09 -3.28
CA GLY A 78 -6.32 -7.85 -4.65
C GLY A 78 -7.21 -8.53 -5.69
N ASP A 79 -6.59 -9.21 -6.67
CA ASP A 79 -7.31 -9.82 -7.80
C ASP A 79 -7.00 -11.32 -8.05
N PRO A 80 -6.82 -12.17 -7.02
CA PRO A 80 -6.54 -13.57 -7.21
C PRO A 80 -7.78 -14.34 -7.71
N LEU A 81 -7.56 -15.40 -8.48
CA LEU A 81 -8.58 -16.39 -8.91
C LEU A 81 -9.81 -15.82 -9.63
N LEU A 82 -9.71 -14.65 -10.28
CA LEU A 82 -10.86 -13.99 -10.93
C LEU A 82 -11.56 -14.88 -11.97
N HIS A 83 -10.83 -15.74 -12.68
CA HIS A 83 -11.40 -16.67 -13.64
C HIS A 83 -12.28 -17.74 -12.97
N PHE A 84 -12.06 -18.09 -11.69
CA PHE A 84 -12.96 -18.99 -10.97
C PHE A 84 -14.32 -18.33 -10.69
N PHE A 85 -14.32 -17.01 -10.45
CA PHE A 85 -15.56 -16.24 -10.30
C PHE A 85 -16.38 -16.16 -11.60
N MET A 86 -15.72 -16.24 -12.77
CA MET A 86 -16.44 -16.33 -14.06
C MET A 86 -17.25 -17.61 -14.21
N LEU A 87 -16.75 -18.73 -13.67
CA LEU A 87 -17.48 -19.99 -13.68
C LEU A 87 -18.69 -19.97 -12.74
N PHE A 88 -18.64 -19.14 -11.67
CA PHE A 88 -19.67 -19.07 -10.65
C PHE A 88 -20.01 -17.61 -10.31
N PRO A 89 -20.61 -16.85 -11.24
CA PRO A 89 -20.76 -15.41 -11.13
C PRO A 89 -21.69 -14.96 -9.97
N PHE A 90 -22.56 -15.84 -9.47
CA PHE A 90 -23.43 -15.54 -8.32
C PHE A 90 -22.63 -15.29 -7.02
N PHE A 91 -21.39 -15.79 -6.90
CA PHE A 91 -20.54 -15.48 -5.76
C PHE A 91 -20.03 -14.03 -5.76
N ILE A 92 -19.99 -13.36 -6.91
CA ILE A 92 -19.48 -11.99 -7.02
C ILE A 92 -20.34 -11.03 -6.19
N LYS A 93 -21.67 -11.26 -6.12
CA LYS A 93 -22.62 -10.40 -5.36
C LYS A 93 -22.36 -10.36 -3.85
N LYS A 94 -21.63 -11.33 -3.30
CA LYS A 94 -21.23 -11.37 -1.88
C LYS A 94 -19.74 -11.15 -1.67
N THR A 95 -19.03 -10.77 -2.74
CA THR A 95 -17.60 -10.48 -2.73
C THR A 95 -17.37 -9.00 -2.46
N ASN A 96 -16.42 -8.73 -1.55
CA ASN A 96 -15.87 -7.42 -1.29
C ASN A 96 -14.42 -7.44 -1.79
N TRP A 97 -14.03 -6.43 -2.53
CA TRP A 97 -12.69 -6.31 -3.07
C TRP A 97 -11.85 -5.39 -2.19
N LEU A 98 -10.79 -5.95 -1.59
CA LEU A 98 -9.78 -5.21 -0.88
C LEU A 98 -8.73 -4.73 -1.89
N ILE A 99 -8.65 -3.41 -2.08
CA ILE A 99 -7.86 -2.77 -3.14
C ILE A 99 -6.45 -2.48 -2.63
N TYR A 100 -5.42 -3.11 -3.24
CA TYR A 100 -4.01 -2.79 -2.98
C TYR A 100 -3.51 -1.54 -3.71
N GLY A 101 -4.11 -1.24 -4.87
CA GLY A 101 -3.71 -0.16 -5.77
C GLY A 101 -3.12 -0.66 -7.09
N GLN A 102 -2.09 -1.49 -7.10
CA GLN A 102 -1.44 -1.94 -8.35
C GLN A 102 -2.43 -2.56 -9.34
N GLU A 103 -3.33 -3.42 -8.89
CA GLU A 103 -4.35 -4.05 -9.71
C GLU A 103 -5.38 -3.05 -10.23
N LEU A 104 -5.69 -2.00 -9.47
CA LEU A 104 -6.58 -0.91 -9.87
C LEU A 104 -5.95 -0.08 -10.99
N TYR A 105 -4.74 0.42 -10.79
CA TYR A 105 -4.05 1.28 -11.74
C TYR A 105 -3.61 0.56 -13.02
N SER A 106 -3.60 -0.79 -13.00
CA SER A 106 -3.34 -1.59 -14.18
C SER A 106 -4.58 -1.88 -15.04
N LEU A 107 -5.80 -1.55 -14.58
CA LEU A 107 -7.06 -1.89 -15.26
C LEU A 107 -7.14 -1.39 -16.72
N ASN A 108 -6.62 -0.20 -16.99
CA ASN A 108 -6.63 0.38 -18.34
C ASN A 108 -5.39 0.05 -19.17
N LYS A 109 -4.31 -0.42 -18.53
CA LYS A 109 -3.05 -0.76 -19.20
C LYS A 109 -3.06 -2.19 -19.75
N GLN A 110 -3.80 -3.09 -19.10
CA GLN A 110 -3.91 -4.49 -19.52
C GLN A 110 -4.93 -4.67 -20.63
N LYS A 111 -4.58 -5.49 -21.63
CA LYS A 111 -5.44 -5.86 -22.77
C LYS A 111 -5.67 -7.38 -22.81
N GLY A 112 -6.64 -7.84 -23.57
CA GLY A 112 -6.93 -9.27 -23.76
C GLY A 112 -7.93 -9.85 -22.78
N THR A 113 -8.15 -11.16 -22.89
CA THR A 113 -9.20 -11.89 -22.14
C THR A 113 -9.07 -11.75 -20.62
N ARG A 114 -7.84 -11.74 -20.09
CA ARG A 114 -7.60 -11.57 -18.66
C ARG A 114 -8.11 -10.21 -18.16
N SER A 115 -7.91 -9.15 -18.91
CA SER A 115 -8.42 -7.81 -18.60
C SER A 115 -9.95 -7.76 -18.62
N LEU A 116 -10.58 -8.43 -19.59
CA LEU A 116 -12.05 -8.52 -19.65
C LEU A 116 -12.64 -9.26 -18.46
N ILE A 117 -12.04 -10.39 -18.08
CA ILE A 117 -12.43 -11.14 -16.88
C ILE A 117 -12.31 -10.27 -15.63
N LYS A 118 -11.18 -9.58 -15.48
CA LYS A 118 -10.92 -8.68 -14.35
C LYS A 118 -11.98 -7.59 -14.25
N LYS A 119 -12.23 -6.89 -15.35
CA LYS A 119 -13.28 -5.84 -15.42
C LYS A 119 -14.66 -6.40 -15.14
N PHE A 120 -15.01 -7.56 -15.73
CA PHE A 120 -16.31 -8.19 -15.50
C PHE A 120 -16.55 -8.55 -14.03
N VAL A 121 -15.58 -9.17 -13.36
CA VAL A 121 -15.70 -9.60 -11.97
C VAL A 121 -15.71 -8.40 -11.04
N LEU A 122 -14.70 -7.52 -11.15
CA LEU A 122 -14.52 -6.40 -10.22
C LEU A 122 -15.60 -5.33 -10.37
N SER A 123 -16.23 -5.17 -11.55
CA SER A 123 -17.37 -4.26 -11.71
C SER A 123 -18.65 -4.68 -10.98
N ARG A 124 -18.72 -5.91 -10.48
CA ARG A 124 -19.91 -6.50 -9.86
C ARG A 124 -19.73 -6.86 -8.39
N VAL A 125 -18.60 -6.55 -7.80
CA VAL A 125 -18.38 -6.76 -6.37
C VAL A 125 -19.32 -5.88 -5.53
N LYS A 126 -19.64 -6.34 -4.32
CA LYS A 126 -20.58 -5.64 -3.43
C LYS A 126 -19.97 -4.35 -2.87
N ASN A 127 -18.73 -4.44 -2.39
CA ASN A 127 -18.04 -3.33 -1.74
C ASN A 127 -16.57 -3.27 -2.14
N HIS A 128 -16.00 -2.07 -2.05
CA HIS A 128 -14.57 -1.82 -2.06
C HIS A 128 -14.07 -1.59 -0.64
N ILE A 129 -13.03 -2.32 -0.23
CA ILE A 129 -12.36 -2.15 1.05
C ILE A 129 -11.01 -1.50 0.77
N THR A 130 -10.79 -0.31 1.30
CA THR A 130 -9.53 0.43 1.16
C THR A 130 -9.45 1.55 2.19
N HIS A 131 -8.25 2.07 2.45
CA HIS A 131 -8.07 3.26 3.27
C HIS A 131 -8.13 4.57 2.46
N ILE A 132 -8.07 4.49 1.14
CA ILE A 132 -8.10 5.62 0.22
C ILE A 132 -9.44 5.66 -0.51
N LYS A 133 -10.32 6.58 -0.10
CA LYS A 133 -11.64 6.72 -0.74
C LYS A 133 -11.52 6.99 -2.24
N GLY A 134 -10.55 7.80 -2.66
CA GLY A 134 -10.29 8.10 -4.06
C GLY A 134 -10.01 6.85 -4.91
N ASP A 135 -9.40 5.79 -4.35
CA ASP A 135 -9.21 4.53 -5.07
C ASP A 135 -10.54 3.79 -5.29
N SER A 136 -11.46 3.85 -4.33
CA SER A 136 -12.81 3.30 -4.51
C SER A 136 -13.61 4.08 -5.56
N ASP A 137 -13.50 5.40 -5.57
CA ASP A 137 -14.18 6.27 -6.54
C ASP A 137 -13.59 6.05 -7.95
N LEU A 138 -12.27 5.94 -8.07
CA LEU A 138 -11.58 5.60 -9.32
C LEU A 138 -11.99 4.22 -9.83
N ALA A 139 -12.06 3.21 -8.95
CA ALA A 139 -12.51 1.87 -9.32
C ALA A 139 -13.94 1.90 -9.86
N ASN A 140 -14.86 2.60 -9.19
CA ASN A 140 -16.23 2.75 -9.66
C ASN A 140 -16.30 3.43 -11.04
N THR A 141 -15.49 4.46 -11.27
CA THR A 141 -15.41 5.16 -12.55
C THR A 141 -14.86 4.24 -13.66
N LEU A 142 -13.71 3.60 -13.44
CA LEU A 142 -13.05 2.76 -14.44
C LEU A 142 -13.84 1.50 -14.81
N LEU A 143 -14.59 0.97 -13.84
CA LEU A 143 -15.37 -0.26 -13.98
C LEU A 143 -16.86 -0.02 -14.28
N ASN A 144 -17.30 1.24 -14.31
CA ASN A 144 -18.72 1.61 -14.37
C ASN A 144 -19.54 0.85 -13.33
N SER A 145 -19.08 0.86 -12.08
CA SER A 145 -19.68 0.10 -10.96
C SER A 145 -20.24 1.04 -9.89
N LYS A 146 -20.97 0.45 -8.92
CA LYS A 146 -21.59 1.15 -7.79
C LYS A 146 -21.25 0.47 -6.46
N ALA A 147 -20.08 -0.13 -6.36
CA ALA A 147 -19.62 -0.76 -5.13
C ALA A 147 -19.52 0.27 -4.00
N LYS A 148 -19.96 -0.12 -2.80
CA LYS A 148 -19.91 0.79 -1.64
C LYS A 148 -18.52 0.79 -1.05
N PHE A 149 -18.06 1.95 -0.61
CA PHE A 149 -16.81 2.11 0.08
C PHE A 149 -16.92 1.63 1.53
N ILE A 150 -15.97 0.79 1.95
CA ILE A 150 -15.74 0.41 3.34
C ILE A 150 -14.32 0.83 3.70
N TYR A 151 -14.19 1.69 4.71
CA TYR A 151 -12.90 2.10 5.21
C TYR A 151 -12.22 0.97 6.00
N SER A 152 -10.93 0.76 5.74
CA SER A 152 -10.06 -0.09 6.55
C SER A 152 -8.60 0.28 6.31
N PRO A 153 -7.74 0.34 7.35
CA PRO A 153 -6.29 0.38 7.16
C PRO A 153 -5.73 -0.81 6.39
N MET A 154 -6.51 -1.86 6.21
CA MET A 154 -6.25 -3.10 5.45
C MET A 154 -5.27 -4.05 6.12
N TYR A 155 -4.04 -3.60 6.38
CA TYR A 155 -2.96 -4.44 6.92
C TYR A 155 -2.21 -3.76 8.06
N LEU A 156 -1.56 -4.57 8.90
CA LEU A 156 -0.74 -4.09 10.03
C LEU A 156 0.37 -3.12 9.61
N SER A 157 0.87 -3.23 8.39
CA SER A 157 1.86 -2.28 7.85
C SER A 157 1.35 -0.84 7.71
N ASN A 158 0.04 -0.63 7.79
CA ASN A 158 -0.58 0.69 7.78
C ASN A 158 -1.03 1.13 9.20
N VAL A 159 -0.77 0.32 10.22
CA VAL A 159 -1.08 0.66 11.61
C VAL A 159 0.14 1.29 12.23
N VAL A 160 -0.01 2.47 12.79
CA VAL A 160 1.06 3.23 13.41
C VAL A 160 0.67 3.70 14.80
N ASP A 161 1.66 3.95 15.63
CA ASP A 161 1.54 4.72 16.87
C ASP A 161 2.24 6.07 16.71
N THR A 162 1.99 6.98 17.65
CA THR A 162 2.54 8.34 17.64
C THR A 162 3.45 8.60 18.85
N GLU A 163 3.89 7.57 19.55
CA GLU A 163 4.74 7.71 20.75
C GLU A 163 6.10 8.35 20.43
N GLN A 164 6.62 8.11 19.21
CA GLN A 164 7.88 8.66 18.73
C GLN A 164 7.70 9.89 17.83
N PHE A 165 6.56 10.59 17.97
CA PHE A 165 6.31 11.79 17.18
C PHE A 165 7.17 12.96 17.65
N HIS A 166 8.08 13.41 16.79
CA HIS A 166 8.91 14.59 16.99
C HIS A 166 8.89 15.45 15.72
N PRO A 167 8.22 16.62 15.74
CA PRO A 167 8.18 17.50 14.58
C PRO A 167 9.58 17.89 14.13
N THR A 168 9.86 17.68 12.85
CA THR A 168 11.13 18.09 12.26
C THR A 168 11.14 19.60 12.05
N LYS A 169 12.13 20.27 12.62
CA LYS A 169 12.39 21.69 12.43
C LYS A 169 13.57 21.89 11.49
N VAL A 170 13.26 22.07 10.24
CA VAL A 170 14.29 22.16 9.17
C VAL A 170 14.99 23.51 9.16
N SER A 171 14.35 24.57 9.63
CA SER A 171 14.95 25.91 9.74
C SER A 171 16.12 25.97 10.73
N GLU A 172 16.14 25.10 11.74
CA GLU A 172 17.19 25.02 12.76
C GLU A 172 18.43 24.21 12.27
N LYS A 173 18.33 23.54 11.12
CA LYS A 173 19.40 22.67 10.60
C LYS A 173 20.31 23.42 9.63
N SER A 174 21.61 23.19 9.75
CA SER A 174 22.59 23.69 8.76
C SER A 174 22.38 23.06 7.40
N LYS A 175 22.17 21.73 7.39
CA LYS A 175 21.90 20.92 6.19
C LYS A 175 20.86 19.87 6.46
N LEU A 176 20.18 19.40 5.41
CA LEU A 176 19.04 18.46 5.46
C LEU A 176 19.43 17.08 4.96
N THR A 177 18.90 16.07 5.60
CA THR A 177 18.90 14.71 5.09
C THR A 177 17.57 14.43 4.39
N LEU A 178 17.62 14.15 3.10
CA LEU A 178 16.45 13.89 2.28
C LEU A 178 16.25 12.40 2.02
N MET A 179 14.99 12.00 1.82
CA MET A 179 14.64 10.71 1.22
C MET A 179 13.80 10.94 -0.03
N ILE A 180 14.18 10.30 -1.15
CA ILE A 180 13.52 10.46 -2.44
C ILE A 180 13.00 9.12 -2.93
N GLY A 181 11.68 9.06 -3.20
CA GLY A 181 11.02 7.85 -3.65
C GLY A 181 11.01 6.74 -2.59
N ASN A 182 10.53 5.55 -2.98
CA ASN A 182 10.46 4.38 -2.08
C ASN A 182 10.70 3.04 -2.79
N SER A 183 10.98 3.05 -4.09
CA SER A 183 11.15 1.82 -4.88
C SER A 183 11.82 2.08 -6.22
N THR A 184 12.17 1.02 -6.95
CA THR A 184 12.68 1.12 -8.33
C THR A 184 11.57 1.28 -9.38
N ASP A 185 10.30 1.46 -8.97
CA ASP A 185 9.22 1.66 -9.93
C ASP A 185 9.36 3.06 -10.59
N PRO A 186 9.34 3.16 -11.93
CA PRO A 186 9.43 4.43 -12.65
C PRO A 186 8.34 5.45 -12.27
N THR A 187 7.22 4.99 -11.70
CA THR A 187 6.16 5.87 -11.17
C THR A 187 6.61 6.79 -10.04
N ASN A 188 7.80 6.52 -9.44
CA ASN A 188 8.40 7.41 -8.44
C ASN A 188 8.96 8.72 -9.03
N ASN A 189 9.19 8.79 -10.35
CA ASN A 189 9.69 10.00 -11.06
C ASN A 189 10.93 10.65 -10.42
N HIS A 190 11.91 9.86 -10.03
CA HIS A 190 13.11 10.33 -9.32
C HIS A 190 13.83 11.46 -10.06
N LYS A 191 13.96 11.39 -11.41
CA LYS A 191 14.60 12.41 -12.21
C LYS A 191 14.03 13.80 -11.99
N ALA A 192 12.71 13.92 -12.06
CA ALA A 192 12.03 15.20 -11.86
C ALA A 192 12.24 15.77 -10.45
N ILE A 193 12.42 14.88 -9.45
CA ILE A 193 12.78 15.33 -8.10
C ILE A 193 14.24 15.81 -8.06
N PHE A 194 15.17 15.07 -8.67
CA PHE A 194 16.58 15.45 -8.71
C PHE A 194 16.77 16.83 -9.36
N GLU A 195 16.13 17.06 -10.51
CA GLU A 195 16.13 18.37 -11.20
C GLU A 195 15.59 19.48 -10.29
N LYS A 196 14.49 19.21 -9.58
CA LYS A 196 13.85 20.17 -8.66
C LYS A 196 14.73 20.56 -7.48
N ILE A 197 15.47 19.62 -6.88
CA ILE A 197 16.28 19.86 -5.68
C ILE A 197 17.72 20.28 -5.99
N LEU A 198 18.17 20.18 -7.23
CA LEU A 198 19.58 20.48 -7.61
C LEU A 198 20.00 21.89 -7.21
N LYS A 199 19.12 22.88 -7.34
CA LYS A 199 19.37 24.26 -6.93
C LYS A 199 19.54 24.47 -5.43
N TYR A 200 19.20 23.47 -4.60
CA TYR A 200 19.32 23.49 -3.14
C TYR A 200 20.45 22.58 -2.62
N GLN A 201 21.36 22.15 -3.48
CA GLN A 201 22.39 21.18 -3.11
C GLN A 201 23.26 21.63 -1.93
N ASP A 202 23.44 22.94 -1.70
CA ASP A 202 24.23 23.47 -0.59
C ASP A 202 23.51 23.32 0.76
N ASP A 203 22.19 23.23 0.77
CA ASP A 203 21.36 22.96 1.93
C ASP A 203 21.21 21.46 2.24
N ILE A 204 21.76 20.58 1.39
CA ILE A 204 21.59 19.13 1.49
C ILE A 204 22.87 18.49 2.02
N GLU A 205 22.73 17.69 3.07
CA GLU A 205 23.76 16.80 3.63
C GLU A 205 23.81 15.48 2.85
N LEU A 206 22.69 14.75 2.85
CA LEU A 206 22.54 13.44 2.22
C LEU A 206 21.21 13.33 1.50
N ILE A 207 21.23 12.54 0.43
CA ILE A 207 20.04 12.14 -0.34
C ILE A 207 19.96 10.64 -0.34
N TYR A 208 19.08 10.08 0.48
CA TYR A 208 18.77 8.66 0.47
C TYR A 208 17.77 8.34 -0.62
N CYS A 209 18.05 7.34 -1.44
CA CYS A 209 17.15 6.85 -2.48
C CYS A 209 16.91 5.36 -2.30
N PRO A 210 15.76 4.93 -1.73
CA PRO A 210 15.43 3.51 -1.54
C PRO A 210 15.19 2.82 -2.88
N LEU A 211 16.10 1.90 -3.26
CA LEU A 211 16.10 1.15 -4.51
C LEU A 211 16.18 -0.37 -4.28
N SER A 212 15.84 -0.83 -3.07
CA SER A 212 15.87 -2.25 -2.70
C SER A 212 14.59 -3.01 -3.08
N TYR A 213 13.53 -2.30 -3.48
CA TYR A 213 12.22 -2.86 -3.78
C TYR A 213 11.77 -2.46 -5.19
N GLY A 214 11.21 -3.42 -5.93
CA GLY A 214 10.75 -3.26 -7.33
C GLY A 214 11.50 -4.22 -8.27
N MET A 215 11.08 -4.28 -9.53
CA MET A 215 11.60 -5.21 -10.56
C MET A 215 12.11 -4.47 -11.80
N TYR A 216 12.57 -3.22 -11.64
CA TYR A 216 12.98 -2.36 -12.76
C TYR A 216 14.48 -2.06 -12.67
N ASP A 217 15.33 -3.06 -12.97
CA ASP A 217 16.79 -2.96 -12.83
C ASP A 217 17.40 -1.89 -13.74
N ASP A 218 16.91 -1.74 -14.98
CA ASP A 218 17.40 -0.71 -15.90
C ASP A 218 17.13 0.69 -15.33
N TYR A 219 15.92 0.94 -14.86
CA TYR A 219 15.56 2.20 -14.22
C TYR A 219 16.36 2.45 -12.93
N LYS A 220 16.56 1.40 -12.12
CA LYS A 220 17.41 1.47 -10.93
C LYS A 220 18.82 1.95 -11.27
N ASN A 221 19.46 1.33 -12.29
CA ASN A 221 20.81 1.68 -12.72
C ASN A 221 20.88 3.11 -13.26
N GLU A 222 19.87 3.52 -14.04
CA GLU A 222 19.74 4.88 -14.55
C GLU A 222 19.67 5.91 -13.41
N ILE A 223 18.81 5.68 -12.41
CA ILE A 223 18.64 6.58 -11.25
C ILE A 223 19.91 6.66 -10.40
N LYS A 224 20.62 5.54 -10.22
CA LYS A 224 21.89 5.53 -9.51
C LYS A 224 22.94 6.36 -10.23
N ALA A 225 23.11 6.18 -11.54
CA ALA A 225 24.06 6.91 -12.34
C ALA A 225 23.78 8.42 -12.29
N LEU A 226 22.52 8.81 -12.52
CA LEU A 226 22.10 10.20 -12.51
C LEU A 226 22.27 10.84 -11.12
N GLY A 227 21.86 10.14 -10.05
CA GLY A 227 22.02 10.66 -8.69
C GLY A 227 23.49 10.87 -8.31
N GLN A 228 24.37 9.95 -8.70
CA GLN A 228 25.80 10.06 -8.49
C GLN A 228 26.43 11.20 -9.32
N GLU A 229 25.98 11.39 -10.56
CA GLU A 229 26.41 12.48 -11.43
C GLU A 229 26.05 13.85 -10.84
N LEU A 230 24.79 14.02 -10.40
CA LEU A 230 24.27 15.32 -9.96
C LEU A 230 24.72 15.70 -8.53
N PHE A 231 24.84 14.73 -7.62
CA PHE A 231 25.02 15.01 -6.19
C PHE A 231 26.29 14.39 -5.59
N GLY A 232 27.05 13.61 -6.38
CA GLY A 232 28.33 13.02 -5.94
C GLY A 232 28.17 12.20 -4.66
N THR A 233 29.04 12.47 -3.69
CA THR A 233 29.08 11.75 -2.40
C THR A 233 27.85 11.98 -1.50
N LYS A 234 27.02 12.97 -1.79
CA LYS A 234 25.77 13.21 -1.04
C LYS A 234 24.67 12.21 -1.42
N PHE A 235 24.75 11.56 -2.59
CA PHE A 235 23.76 10.60 -3.05
C PHE A 235 24.06 9.20 -2.51
N VAL A 236 23.10 8.62 -1.79
CA VAL A 236 23.21 7.32 -1.13
C VAL A 236 22.07 6.40 -1.60
N PRO A 237 22.28 5.54 -2.61
CA PRO A 237 21.29 4.56 -3.04
C PRO A 237 21.19 3.44 -2.01
N ILE A 238 19.98 3.13 -1.55
CA ILE A 238 19.72 2.03 -0.61
C ILE A 238 19.25 0.81 -1.40
N GLU A 239 20.17 -0.12 -1.64
CA GLU A 239 19.94 -1.30 -2.47
C GLU A 239 19.69 -2.58 -1.66
N LYS A 240 20.04 -2.58 -0.38
CA LYS A 240 19.82 -3.73 0.51
C LYS A 240 18.48 -3.61 1.21
N PHE A 241 17.79 -4.74 1.31
CA PHE A 241 16.57 -4.83 2.10
C PHE A 241 16.93 -4.70 3.59
N MET A 242 16.18 -3.86 4.30
CA MET A 242 16.31 -3.65 5.74
C MET A 242 15.23 -4.45 6.47
N SER A 243 15.52 -4.93 7.67
CA SER A 243 14.49 -5.38 8.60
C SER A 243 13.55 -4.23 8.97
N PHE A 244 12.40 -4.54 9.56
CA PHE A 244 11.43 -3.50 9.94
C PHE A 244 12.03 -2.47 10.91
N ASP A 245 12.78 -2.92 11.91
CA ASP A 245 13.38 -2.04 12.93
C ASP A 245 14.51 -1.19 12.36
N GLU A 246 15.38 -1.78 11.51
CA GLU A 246 16.41 -1.03 10.77
C GLU A 246 15.78 0.04 9.89
N TYR A 247 14.68 -0.31 9.18
CA TYR A 247 14.00 0.63 8.31
C TYR A 247 13.33 1.77 9.09
N LYS A 248 12.72 1.48 10.24
CA LYS A 248 12.15 2.51 11.12
C LYS A 248 13.23 3.46 11.64
N THR A 249 14.38 2.93 12.07
CA THR A 249 15.54 3.73 12.50
C THR A 249 16.06 4.60 11.36
N PHE A 250 16.16 4.05 10.15
CA PHE A 250 16.52 4.82 8.95
C PHE A 250 15.54 5.95 8.68
N LEU A 251 14.22 5.68 8.70
CA LEU A 251 13.19 6.71 8.49
C LEU A 251 13.24 7.81 9.55
N ALA A 252 13.62 7.47 10.80
CA ALA A 252 13.79 8.46 11.86
C ALA A 252 14.97 9.42 11.59
N SER A 253 16.00 8.99 10.86
CA SER A 253 17.18 9.82 10.53
C SER A 253 16.95 10.85 9.42
N VAL A 254 15.84 10.72 8.67
CA VAL A 254 15.49 11.60 7.55
C VAL A 254 14.80 12.86 8.04
N ASP A 255 14.98 13.99 7.38
CA ASP A 255 14.30 15.25 7.71
C ASP A 255 13.12 15.52 6.82
N VAL A 256 13.33 15.44 5.52
CA VAL A 256 12.34 15.73 4.49
C VAL A 256 12.24 14.58 3.51
N VAL A 257 11.01 14.22 3.16
CA VAL A 257 10.73 13.16 2.21
C VAL A 257 9.98 13.70 1.01
N ILE A 258 10.35 13.24 -0.19
CA ILE A 258 9.76 13.69 -1.43
C ILE A 258 9.28 12.49 -2.25
N PHE A 259 7.97 12.40 -2.44
CA PHE A 259 7.29 11.38 -3.23
C PHE A 259 6.58 11.99 -4.44
N ASN A 260 7.16 11.84 -5.62
CA ASN A 260 6.55 12.33 -6.88
C ASN A 260 5.84 11.19 -7.63
N HIS A 261 5.06 10.39 -6.90
CA HIS A 261 4.40 9.24 -7.46
C HIS A 261 3.31 9.62 -8.48
N ASN A 262 3.15 8.81 -9.53
CA ASN A 262 2.08 8.97 -10.52
C ASN A 262 0.78 8.25 -10.12
N ARG A 263 0.78 7.53 -9.01
CA ARG A 263 -0.33 6.74 -8.47
C ARG A 263 -0.20 6.59 -6.96
N GLN A 264 -1.24 6.11 -6.32
CA GLN A 264 -1.16 5.73 -4.91
C GLN A 264 -0.16 4.57 -4.73
N GLU A 265 0.88 4.82 -3.94
CA GLU A 265 1.86 3.81 -3.50
C GLU A 265 2.61 4.29 -2.24
N GLY A 266 3.33 3.38 -1.57
CA GLY A 266 4.16 3.71 -0.41
C GLY A 266 3.41 4.15 0.85
N MET A 267 2.11 3.83 0.98
CA MET A 267 1.31 4.33 2.10
C MET A 267 1.82 3.91 3.48
N GLY A 268 2.28 2.67 3.65
CA GLY A 268 2.85 2.23 4.92
C GLY A 268 4.07 3.08 5.32
N VAL A 269 4.93 3.41 4.36
CA VAL A 269 6.09 4.29 4.57
C VAL A 269 5.64 5.70 4.90
N THR A 270 4.69 6.25 4.14
CA THR A 270 4.12 7.57 4.38
C THR A 270 3.56 7.68 5.80
N LEU A 271 2.75 6.70 6.24
CA LEU A 271 2.16 6.71 7.58
C LEU A 271 3.22 6.60 8.69
N THR A 272 4.26 5.79 8.48
CA THR A 272 5.39 5.70 9.42
C THR A 272 6.13 7.04 9.52
N LEU A 273 6.40 7.70 8.40
CA LEU A 273 7.07 9.01 8.39
C LEU A 273 6.22 10.09 9.09
N LEU A 274 4.90 10.08 8.85
CA LEU A 274 3.97 10.98 9.55
C LEU A 274 3.96 10.72 11.07
N SER A 275 4.04 9.44 11.50
CA SER A 275 4.10 9.09 12.92
C SER A 275 5.42 9.49 13.59
N LEU A 276 6.46 9.73 12.81
CA LEU A 276 7.75 10.26 13.25
C LEU A 276 7.83 11.79 13.20
N GLY A 277 6.79 12.47 12.70
CA GLY A 277 6.77 13.94 12.60
C GLY A 277 7.61 14.50 11.44
N LYS A 278 7.80 13.71 10.37
CA LYS A 278 8.60 14.12 9.21
C LYS A 278 7.81 15.00 8.25
N ILE A 279 8.51 15.90 7.55
CA ILE A 279 7.93 16.74 6.49
C ILE A 279 7.88 15.91 5.20
N ILE A 280 6.69 15.78 4.61
CA ILE A 280 6.49 14.98 3.42
C ILE A 280 5.89 15.84 2.31
N TYR A 281 6.64 15.95 1.21
CA TYR A 281 6.15 16.52 -0.05
C TYR A 281 5.71 15.40 -0.97
N VAL A 282 4.52 15.54 -1.57
CA VAL A 282 3.93 14.52 -2.46
C VAL A 282 3.35 15.16 -3.71
N SER A 283 3.26 14.36 -4.78
CA SER A 283 2.54 14.76 -5.99
C SER A 283 1.05 14.93 -5.69
N PRO A 284 0.42 16.08 -6.02
CA PRO A 284 -0.99 16.32 -5.75
C PRO A 284 -1.94 15.55 -6.67
N HIS A 285 -1.41 14.90 -7.71
CA HIS A 285 -2.19 14.20 -8.74
C HIS A 285 -2.51 12.74 -8.39
N THR A 286 -2.43 12.38 -7.11
CA THR A 286 -2.73 11.02 -6.65
C THR A 286 -4.02 10.98 -5.83
N THR A 287 -4.74 9.86 -5.90
CA THR A 287 -5.94 9.62 -5.07
C THR A 287 -5.62 9.65 -3.58
N SER A 288 -4.38 9.28 -3.20
CA SER A 288 -3.89 9.33 -1.82
C SER A 288 -3.75 10.77 -1.31
N TYR A 289 -3.16 11.68 -2.09
CA TYR A 289 -3.00 13.08 -1.71
C TYR A 289 -4.35 13.70 -1.35
N GLU A 290 -5.30 13.67 -2.28
CA GLU A 290 -6.62 14.24 -2.07
C GLU A 290 -7.34 13.61 -0.85
N SER A 291 -7.27 12.27 -0.71
CA SER A 291 -7.92 11.56 0.38
C SER A 291 -7.32 11.88 1.75
N LEU A 292 -6.00 12.10 1.82
CA LEU A 292 -5.29 12.44 3.05
C LEU A 292 -5.57 13.88 3.46
N ILE A 293 -5.45 14.83 2.53
CA ILE A 293 -5.72 16.26 2.78
C ILE A 293 -7.17 16.48 3.25
N ARG A 294 -8.15 15.85 2.59
CA ARG A 294 -9.56 15.96 3.00
C ARG A 294 -9.85 15.45 4.42
N ARG A 295 -8.98 14.62 4.98
CA ARG A 295 -9.08 14.10 6.35
C ARG A 295 -8.24 14.88 7.36
N GLY A 296 -7.62 15.99 6.95
CA GLY A 296 -6.82 16.85 7.82
C GLY A 296 -5.36 16.40 7.98
N CYS A 297 -4.87 15.48 7.15
CA CYS A 297 -3.46 15.10 7.13
C CYS A 297 -2.59 16.25 6.60
N GLN A 298 -1.52 16.56 7.31
CA GLN A 298 -0.54 17.59 6.93
C GLN A 298 0.57 16.97 6.08
N ILE A 299 0.33 16.94 4.77
CA ILE A 299 1.30 16.64 3.72
C ILE A 299 1.28 17.77 2.71
N TYR A 300 2.35 17.96 1.97
CA TYR A 300 2.55 19.18 1.19
C TYR A 300 2.72 18.89 -0.30
N ASP A 301 2.22 19.79 -1.14
CA ASP A 301 2.42 19.70 -2.59
C ASP A 301 3.91 19.89 -2.91
N ILE A 302 4.47 19.00 -3.74
CA ILE A 302 5.85 19.06 -4.22
C ILE A 302 6.16 20.40 -4.94
N ALA A 303 5.17 21.08 -5.49
CA ALA A 303 5.33 22.38 -6.13
C ALA A 303 5.82 23.47 -5.15
N LEU A 304 5.52 23.34 -3.85
CA LEU A 304 5.98 24.28 -2.82
C LEU A 304 7.50 24.32 -2.67
N ILE A 305 8.22 23.27 -3.07
CA ILE A 305 9.68 23.24 -3.09
C ILE A 305 10.24 24.31 -4.04
N ASP A 306 9.56 24.58 -5.16
CA ASP A 306 10.03 25.59 -6.12
C ASP A 306 9.83 27.02 -5.64
N THR A 307 8.76 27.28 -4.92
CA THR A 307 8.32 28.62 -4.48
C THR A 307 8.86 28.98 -3.11
N GLU A 308 9.02 28.01 -2.21
CA GLU A 308 9.33 28.27 -0.80
C GLU A 308 10.67 27.63 -0.36
N GLY A 309 11.18 26.66 -1.13
CA GLY A 309 12.41 25.92 -0.82
C GLY A 309 12.20 24.73 0.11
N LEU A 310 13.34 24.15 0.57
CA LEU A 310 13.36 22.95 1.40
C LEU A 310 13.43 23.25 2.90
N LYS A 311 13.99 24.42 3.31
CA LYS A 311 14.25 24.76 4.72
C LYS A 311 13.13 25.58 5.36
N ILE A 312 11.90 25.31 4.96
CA ILE A 312 10.70 25.94 5.52
C ILE A 312 10.04 24.96 6.49
N ASP A 313 9.91 25.36 7.74
CA ASP A 313 9.19 24.57 8.73
C ASP A 313 7.73 24.40 8.34
N ARG A 314 7.25 23.17 8.52
CA ARG A 314 5.86 22.80 8.25
C ARG A 314 5.17 22.38 9.54
N ASP A 315 3.93 22.79 9.70
CA ASP A 315 3.13 22.30 10.83
C ASP A 315 2.66 20.87 10.54
N VAL A 316 3.18 19.92 11.30
CA VAL A 316 2.85 18.47 11.15
C VAL A 316 2.16 17.93 12.41
N ARG A 317 1.83 18.78 13.39
CA ARG A 317 1.29 18.34 14.70
C ARG A 317 -0.09 17.70 14.59
N GLU A 318 -0.93 18.18 13.68
CA GLU A 318 -2.25 17.62 13.42
C GLU A 318 -2.20 16.17 12.87
N ASN A 319 -1.05 15.73 12.37
CA ASN A 319 -0.87 14.34 11.96
C ASN A 319 -1.03 13.35 13.11
N VAL A 320 -0.78 13.73 14.36
CA VAL A 320 -1.04 12.89 15.54
C VAL A 320 -2.53 12.58 15.64
N THR A 321 -3.37 13.60 15.57
CA THR A 321 -4.84 13.47 15.60
C THR A 321 -5.33 12.62 14.42
N PHE A 322 -4.86 12.93 13.20
CA PHE A 322 -5.18 12.19 11.99
C PHE A 322 -4.80 10.71 12.10
N LEU A 323 -3.59 10.38 12.52
CA LEU A 323 -3.12 9.00 12.64
C LEU A 323 -3.91 8.21 13.69
N ASN A 324 -4.16 8.80 14.85
CA ASN A 324 -4.96 8.18 15.90
C ASN A 324 -6.40 7.90 15.46
N GLN A 325 -6.99 8.81 14.68
CA GLN A 325 -8.36 8.69 14.18
C GLN A 325 -8.51 7.64 13.07
N TYR A 326 -7.50 7.44 12.24
CA TYR A 326 -7.63 6.62 11.04
C TYR A 326 -6.70 5.39 11.01
N TYR A 327 -5.56 5.40 11.68
CA TYR A 327 -4.53 4.38 11.52
C TYR A 327 -4.02 3.77 12.83
N SER A 328 -4.71 4.04 13.93
CA SER A 328 -4.41 3.40 15.21
C SER A 328 -4.80 1.92 15.23
N LYS A 329 -4.18 1.16 16.13
CA LYS A 329 -4.50 -0.25 16.37
C LYS A 329 -5.98 -0.45 16.73
N LYS A 330 -6.58 0.48 17.48
CA LYS A 330 -8.02 0.45 17.82
C LYS A 330 -8.87 0.47 16.55
N VAL A 331 -8.64 1.43 15.67
CA VAL A 331 -9.38 1.58 14.41
C VAL A 331 -9.20 0.36 13.50
N TYR A 332 -7.99 -0.19 13.46
CA TYR A 332 -7.72 -1.42 12.72
C TYR A 332 -8.57 -2.59 13.24
N ASN A 333 -8.62 -2.80 14.54
CA ASN A 333 -9.42 -3.86 15.16
C ASN A 333 -10.91 -3.71 14.85
N GLU A 334 -11.47 -2.51 15.04
CA GLU A 334 -12.87 -2.19 14.74
C GLU A 334 -13.22 -2.46 13.27
N THR A 335 -12.35 -2.06 12.35
CA THR A 335 -12.58 -2.28 10.91
C THR A 335 -12.47 -3.74 10.51
N LEU A 336 -11.55 -4.51 11.12
CA LEU A 336 -11.47 -5.95 10.90
C LEU A 336 -12.73 -6.67 11.39
N GLU A 337 -13.28 -6.29 12.53
CA GLU A 337 -14.55 -6.81 12.99
C GLU A 337 -15.69 -6.53 12.01
N ILE A 338 -15.80 -5.31 11.50
CA ILE A 338 -16.81 -4.92 10.49
C ILE A 338 -16.69 -5.78 9.22
N ILE A 339 -15.45 -5.96 8.73
CA ILE A 339 -15.19 -6.77 7.54
C ILE A 339 -15.50 -8.25 7.81
N SER A 340 -15.27 -8.72 9.03
CA SER A 340 -15.41 -10.11 9.45
C SER A 340 -16.84 -10.49 9.81
N LYS A 341 -17.66 -9.57 10.30
CA LYS A 341 -19.06 -9.83 10.63
C LYS A 341 -19.85 -10.10 9.35
N SER A 342 -20.35 -11.32 9.21
CA SER A 342 -21.34 -11.66 8.17
C SER A 342 -22.72 -11.31 8.73
N GLU A 343 -23.30 -10.22 8.26
CA GLU A 343 -24.75 -9.99 8.43
C GLU A 343 -25.57 -11.10 7.78
#